data_5b160d2f8c2841010f303fd0249426d6
#
_entry.id   5b160d2f8c2841010f303fd0249426d6
#
_cell.length_a   1.000
_cell.length_b   1.000
_cell.length_c   1.000
_cell.angle_alpha   90.00
_cell.angle_beta   90.00
_cell.angle_gamma   90.00
#
_symmetry.space_group_name_H-M   'P 1'
#
loop_
_entity.id
_entity.type
_entity.pdbx_description
1 polymer ?
#
loop_
_entity_poly.entity_id
_entity_poly.type
_entity_poly.pdbx_seq_one_letter_code
_entity_poly.pdbx_strand_id
1 'polypeptide(L)'
;MKRLLITSSLAATLLGALPAQAQEFTGDVRLACEAILCLSTGQRPGECSPSLSRYFGIHKKKLSDTIKARHNFLNLCPDDQGQMSELKSAITNGAGRCDAAALNSQLMYWQYGDERRVIRDTMPGYCSTYASNSSVDQTNSVAARYVGTPERGGFWVDYDKYDAALAEYNARIAKEDANGGPNNGRWNRYNNDGGN
;
A
#
# COMPACT_ATOMS: atom_id res chain seq x y z
N MET A 1 -67.78 41.83 37.02
CA MET A 1 -66.51 41.10 37.10
C MET A 1 -66.47 40.13 35.91
N LYS A 2 -65.83 40.55 34.83
CA LYS A 2 -65.69 39.74 33.53
C LYS A 2 -64.34 39.05 33.58
N ARG A 3 -64.31 37.70 33.60
CA ARG A 3 -63.10 36.91 33.50
C ARG A 3 -62.79 36.68 32.00
N LEU A 4 -61.69 37.24 31.51
CA LEU A 4 -61.12 36.91 30.19
C LEU A 4 -60.36 35.59 30.30
N LEU A 5 -60.78 34.60 29.53
CA LEU A 5 -60.02 33.36 29.30
C LEU A 5 -59.12 33.55 28.09
N ILE A 6 -57.83 33.59 28.28
CA ILE A 6 -56.81 33.61 27.21
C ILE A 6 -56.49 32.17 26.89
N THR A 7 -56.93 31.71 25.70
CA THR A 7 -56.53 30.40 25.13
C THR A 7 -55.23 30.56 24.39
N SER A 8 -54.12 30.06 24.97
CA SER A 8 -52.82 29.96 24.30
C SER A 8 -52.84 28.79 23.31
N SER A 9 -52.85 29.06 22.03
CA SER A 9 -52.63 28.03 20.99
C SER A 9 -51.14 27.74 20.84
N LEU A 10 -50.72 26.55 21.25
CA LEU A 10 -49.38 26.03 21.03
C LEU A 10 -49.29 25.46 19.63
N ALA A 11 -48.69 26.19 18.68
CA ALA A 11 -48.39 25.70 17.34
C ALA A 11 -47.14 24.80 17.43
N ALA A 12 -47.32 23.48 17.38
CA ALA A 12 -46.26 22.52 17.24
C ALA A 12 -45.75 22.51 15.79
N THR A 13 -44.59 23.11 15.53
CA THR A 13 -43.87 22.99 14.28
C THR A 13 -43.19 21.61 14.23
N LEU A 14 -43.78 20.68 13.48
CA LEU A 14 -43.16 19.42 13.06
C LEU A 14 -42.05 19.75 12.04
N LEU A 15 -40.79 19.85 12.50
CA LEU A 15 -39.64 19.76 11.61
C LEU A 15 -39.57 18.33 11.07
N GLY A 16 -40.07 18.15 9.85
CA GLY A 16 -39.90 16.91 9.11
C GLY A 16 -38.42 16.71 8.82
N ALA A 17 -37.79 15.78 9.55
CA ALA A 17 -36.49 15.26 9.17
C ALA A 17 -36.65 14.55 7.82
N LEU A 18 -36.18 15.17 6.73
CA LEU A 18 -36.06 14.50 5.45
C LEU A 18 -35.09 13.34 5.62
N PRO A 19 -35.49 12.10 5.28
CA PRO A 19 -34.53 11.00 5.31
C PRO A 19 -33.41 11.35 4.31
N ALA A 20 -32.16 11.42 4.81
CA ALA A 20 -31.00 11.47 3.94
C ALA A 20 -31.02 10.17 3.12
N GLN A 21 -31.45 10.26 1.87
CA GLN A 21 -31.38 9.12 0.93
C GLN A 21 -29.92 8.87 0.67
N ALA A 22 -29.37 7.83 1.30
CA ALA A 22 -28.07 7.30 0.93
C ALA A 22 -28.17 6.90 -0.56
N GLN A 23 -27.39 7.56 -1.40
CA GLN A 23 -27.37 7.30 -2.82
C GLN A 23 -26.75 5.91 -3.03
N GLU A 24 -27.58 4.92 -3.33
CA GLU A 24 -27.13 3.55 -3.58
C GLU A 24 -26.46 3.50 -4.95
N PHE A 25 -25.14 3.34 -4.95
CA PHE A 25 -24.39 3.15 -6.18
C PHE A 25 -24.67 1.78 -6.78
N THR A 26 -24.88 1.71 -8.11
CA THR A 26 -25.14 0.46 -8.84
C THR A 26 -24.14 0.25 -9.96
N GLY A 27 -24.04 -0.98 -10.47
CA GLY A 27 -23.19 -1.32 -11.60
C GLY A 27 -21.71 -1.02 -11.38
N ASP A 28 -21.02 -0.52 -12.41
CA ASP A 28 -19.58 -0.24 -12.38
C ASP A 28 -19.20 0.87 -11.37
N VAL A 29 -20.10 1.80 -11.05
CA VAL A 29 -19.85 2.82 -10.02
C VAL A 29 -19.68 2.19 -8.66
N ARG A 30 -20.61 1.29 -8.27
CA ARG A 30 -20.53 0.54 -7.02
C ARG A 30 -19.25 -0.32 -6.97
N LEU A 31 -18.98 -1.07 -8.05
CA LEU A 31 -17.80 -1.92 -8.13
C LEU A 31 -16.49 -1.13 -8.06
N ALA A 32 -16.45 0.09 -8.61
CA ALA A 32 -15.28 0.96 -8.51
C ALA A 32 -15.02 1.43 -7.07
N CYS A 33 -16.07 1.84 -6.34
CA CYS A 33 -15.95 2.22 -4.94
C CYS A 33 -15.55 1.04 -4.05
N GLU A 34 -16.18 -0.12 -4.25
CA GLU A 34 -15.81 -1.35 -3.54
C GLU A 34 -14.37 -1.77 -3.84
N ALA A 35 -13.90 -1.64 -5.09
CA ALA A 35 -12.53 -1.97 -5.46
C ALA A 35 -11.53 -1.07 -4.73
N ILE A 36 -11.80 0.24 -4.60
CA ILE A 36 -10.95 1.16 -3.83
C ILE A 36 -10.89 0.69 -2.37
N LEU A 37 -12.03 0.43 -1.73
CA LEU A 37 -12.09 -0.03 -0.34
C LEU A 37 -11.31 -1.34 -0.16
N CYS A 38 -11.57 -2.33 -1.01
CA CYS A 38 -10.91 -3.63 -0.96
C CYS A 38 -9.40 -3.58 -1.23
N LEU A 39 -8.94 -2.60 -2.01
CA LEU A 39 -7.53 -2.41 -2.31
C LEU A 39 -6.83 -1.50 -1.28
N SER A 40 -7.60 -0.79 -0.45
CA SER A 40 -7.07 0.08 0.63
C SER A 40 -6.90 -0.65 1.96
N THR A 41 -7.24 -1.93 2.03
CA THR A 41 -7.08 -2.76 3.22
C THR A 41 -6.13 -3.92 2.95
N GLY A 42 -5.44 -4.40 3.99
CA GLY A 42 -4.65 -5.63 3.93
C GLY A 42 -5.49 -6.90 3.88
N GLN A 43 -6.78 -6.80 4.26
CA GLN A 43 -7.72 -7.92 4.25
C GLN A 43 -8.63 -7.85 3.03
N ARG A 44 -8.88 -9.02 2.42
CA ARG A 44 -9.74 -9.15 1.23
C ARG A 44 -10.82 -10.17 1.48
N PRO A 45 -11.90 -9.78 2.18
CA PRO A 45 -13.04 -10.67 2.42
C PRO A 45 -13.70 -11.09 1.09
N GLY A 46 -14.52 -12.14 1.14
CA GLY A 46 -15.17 -12.71 -0.05
C GLY A 46 -16.03 -11.73 -0.83
N GLU A 47 -16.59 -10.74 -0.14
CA GLU A 47 -17.39 -9.65 -0.70
C GLU A 47 -16.59 -8.77 -1.68
N CYS A 48 -15.27 -8.72 -1.53
CA CYS A 48 -14.39 -8.02 -2.47
C CYS A 48 -14.26 -8.71 -3.83
N SER A 49 -14.63 -9.98 -3.94
CA SER A 49 -14.40 -10.77 -5.16
C SER A 49 -15.00 -10.16 -6.43
N PRO A 50 -16.25 -9.68 -6.46
CA PRO A 50 -16.81 -9.07 -7.67
C PRO A 50 -16.07 -7.82 -8.13
N SER A 51 -15.79 -6.91 -7.22
CA SER A 51 -15.11 -5.63 -7.51
C SER A 51 -13.65 -5.84 -7.92
N LEU A 52 -12.93 -6.72 -7.24
CA LEU A 52 -11.55 -7.08 -7.59
C LEU A 52 -11.48 -7.83 -8.92
N SER A 53 -12.40 -8.76 -9.19
CA SER A 53 -12.47 -9.44 -10.48
C SER A 53 -12.72 -8.46 -11.62
N ARG A 54 -13.60 -7.48 -11.41
CA ARG A 54 -13.86 -6.42 -12.39
C ARG A 54 -12.64 -5.55 -12.62
N TYR A 55 -11.95 -5.13 -11.58
CA TYR A 55 -10.74 -4.31 -11.64
C TYR A 55 -9.57 -5.05 -12.32
N PHE A 56 -9.25 -6.26 -11.86
CA PHE A 56 -8.13 -7.03 -12.42
C PHE A 56 -8.44 -7.58 -13.82
N GLY A 57 -9.69 -7.78 -14.16
CA GLY A 57 -10.14 -8.12 -15.51
C GLY A 57 -9.87 -7.03 -16.55
N ILE A 58 -9.63 -5.79 -16.13
CA ILE A 58 -9.22 -4.72 -17.03
C ILE A 58 -7.76 -4.91 -17.42
N HIS A 59 -7.53 -5.38 -18.65
CA HIS A 59 -6.20 -5.50 -19.22
C HIS A 59 -6.18 -5.07 -20.69
N LYS A 60 -5.08 -4.51 -21.14
CA LYS A 60 -4.83 -4.06 -22.50
C LYS A 60 -3.51 -4.63 -22.98
N LYS A 61 -3.25 -4.51 -24.28
CA LYS A 61 -1.98 -4.99 -24.89
C LYS A 61 -0.73 -4.32 -24.28
N LYS A 62 -0.84 -3.03 -23.91
CA LYS A 62 0.25 -2.28 -23.27
C LYS A 62 -0.07 -2.06 -21.79
N LEU A 63 0.95 -2.13 -20.95
CA LEU A 63 0.82 -1.88 -19.52
C LEU A 63 0.30 -0.47 -19.23
N SER A 64 0.81 0.55 -19.93
CA SER A 64 0.36 1.94 -19.79
C SER A 64 -1.14 2.10 -20.05
N ASP A 65 -1.66 1.40 -21.06
CA ASP A 65 -3.08 1.45 -21.40
C ASP A 65 -3.93 0.71 -20.36
N THR A 66 -3.39 -0.36 -19.77
CA THR A 66 -4.02 -1.07 -18.65
C THR A 66 -4.11 -0.18 -17.42
N ILE A 67 -3.02 0.50 -17.04
CA ILE A 67 -2.98 1.44 -15.91
C ILE A 67 -4.03 2.55 -16.13
N LYS A 68 -4.05 3.17 -17.31
CA LYS A 68 -5.01 4.21 -17.65
C LYS A 68 -6.46 3.70 -17.60
N ALA A 69 -6.74 2.52 -18.12
CA ALA A 69 -8.09 1.96 -18.11
C ALA A 69 -8.57 1.61 -16.70
N ARG A 70 -7.68 1.08 -15.85
CA ARG A 70 -7.96 0.83 -14.42
C ARG A 70 -8.18 2.13 -13.65
N HIS A 71 -7.37 3.16 -13.93
CA HIS A 71 -7.56 4.48 -13.32
C HIS A 71 -8.92 5.07 -13.68
N ASN A 72 -9.30 5.01 -14.96
CA ASN A 72 -10.62 5.47 -15.42
C ASN A 72 -11.77 4.72 -14.75
N PHE A 73 -11.62 3.40 -14.52
CA PHE A 73 -12.60 2.62 -13.78
C PHE A 73 -12.73 3.08 -12.34
N LEU A 74 -11.62 3.26 -11.60
CA LEU A 74 -11.66 3.75 -10.22
C LEU A 74 -12.24 5.17 -10.12
N ASN A 75 -12.09 5.99 -11.16
CA ASN A 75 -12.67 7.34 -11.22
C ASN A 75 -14.19 7.35 -11.39
N LEU A 76 -14.82 6.20 -11.64
CA LEU A 76 -16.29 6.10 -11.59
C LEU A 76 -16.80 6.26 -10.14
N CYS A 77 -15.98 5.93 -9.14
CA CYS A 77 -16.33 6.20 -7.74
C CYS A 77 -16.24 7.72 -7.49
N PRO A 78 -17.35 8.37 -7.11
CA PRO A 78 -17.36 9.81 -6.83
C PRO A 78 -16.36 10.18 -5.72
N ASP A 79 -15.71 11.31 -5.89
CA ASP A 79 -14.76 11.87 -4.95
C ASP A 79 -14.94 13.39 -4.91
N ASP A 80 -15.95 13.84 -4.17
CA ASP A 80 -16.38 15.24 -4.16
C ASP A 80 -15.30 16.19 -3.59
N GLN A 81 -14.31 15.64 -2.87
CA GLN A 81 -13.24 16.42 -2.24
C GLN A 81 -11.87 16.20 -2.89
N GLY A 82 -11.77 15.32 -3.90
CA GLY A 82 -10.50 15.00 -4.59
C GLY A 82 -9.47 14.27 -3.73
N GLN A 83 -9.84 13.85 -2.53
CA GLN A 83 -8.91 13.24 -1.55
C GLN A 83 -8.44 11.84 -1.97
N MET A 84 -9.22 11.14 -2.81
CA MET A 84 -8.87 9.80 -3.28
C MET A 84 -8.08 9.80 -4.59
N SER A 85 -7.79 10.94 -5.19
CA SER A 85 -7.11 11.01 -6.49
C SER A 85 -5.71 10.39 -6.44
N GLU A 86 -4.93 10.71 -5.42
CA GLU A 86 -3.59 10.14 -5.22
C GLU A 86 -3.66 8.66 -4.89
N LEU A 87 -4.62 8.24 -4.06
CA LEU A 87 -4.84 6.84 -3.73
C LEU A 87 -5.22 6.02 -4.97
N LYS A 88 -6.17 6.50 -5.79
CA LYS A 88 -6.57 5.87 -7.06
C LYS A 88 -5.36 5.73 -8.00
N SER A 89 -4.53 6.77 -8.09
CA SER A 89 -3.29 6.75 -8.87
C SER A 89 -2.30 5.73 -8.32
N ALA A 90 -2.05 5.70 -7.02
CA ALA A 90 -1.16 4.74 -6.38
C ALA A 90 -1.64 3.29 -6.60
N ILE A 91 -2.92 3.01 -6.40
CA ILE A 91 -3.52 1.70 -6.63
C ILE A 91 -3.30 1.23 -8.07
N THR A 92 -3.57 2.10 -9.04
CA THR A 92 -3.44 1.74 -10.47
C THR A 92 -2.00 1.54 -10.92
N ASN A 93 -1.05 2.20 -10.29
CA ASN A 93 0.40 2.02 -10.52
C ASN A 93 0.98 0.81 -9.78
N GLY A 94 0.19 0.08 -9.02
CA GLY A 94 0.59 -1.19 -8.45
C GLY A 94 0.70 -1.23 -6.93
N ALA A 95 0.06 -0.30 -6.18
CA ALA A 95 0.10 -0.30 -4.72
C ALA A 95 -0.36 -1.61 -4.07
N GLY A 96 -1.19 -2.40 -4.74
CA GLY A 96 -1.53 -3.76 -4.32
C GLY A 96 -0.36 -4.77 -4.37
N ARG A 97 0.85 -4.34 -4.75
CA ARG A 97 2.09 -5.10 -4.81
C ARG A 97 3.19 -4.46 -3.96
N CYS A 98 2.81 -3.81 -2.87
CA CYS A 98 3.72 -3.14 -1.94
C CYS A 98 3.96 -3.94 -0.65
N ASP A 99 3.54 -5.21 -0.63
CA ASP A 99 3.91 -6.16 0.40
C ASP A 99 5.40 -6.53 0.30
N ALA A 100 5.95 -7.06 1.38
CA ALA A 100 7.37 -7.38 1.47
C ALA A 100 7.83 -8.35 0.37
N ALA A 101 7.04 -9.36 0.05
CA ALA A 101 7.38 -10.35 -0.97
C ALA A 101 7.45 -9.72 -2.37
N ALA A 102 6.47 -8.88 -2.70
CA ALA A 102 6.44 -8.18 -3.97
C ALA A 102 7.60 -7.18 -4.11
N LEU A 103 7.91 -6.41 -3.06
CA LEU A 103 9.04 -5.47 -3.06
C LEU A 103 10.38 -6.20 -3.19
N ASN A 104 10.61 -7.28 -2.44
CA ASN A 104 11.81 -8.09 -2.56
C ASN A 104 12.01 -8.66 -3.97
N SER A 105 10.93 -9.02 -4.64
CA SER A 105 10.99 -9.52 -6.02
C SER A 105 11.23 -8.41 -7.05
N GLN A 106 10.49 -7.29 -6.94
CA GLN A 106 10.52 -6.22 -7.93
C GLN A 106 11.77 -5.34 -7.84
N LEU A 107 12.31 -5.17 -6.63
CA LEU A 107 13.46 -4.30 -6.36
C LEU A 107 14.79 -5.06 -6.35
N MET A 108 14.74 -6.35 -6.63
CA MET A 108 15.93 -7.19 -6.74
C MET A 108 16.67 -6.89 -8.05
N TYR A 109 17.99 -6.77 -7.96
CA TYR A 109 18.89 -6.62 -9.10
C TYR A 109 20.21 -7.36 -8.86
N TRP A 110 20.95 -7.63 -9.92
CA TRP A 110 22.28 -8.19 -9.84
C TRP A 110 23.30 -7.05 -9.75
N GLN A 111 24.12 -7.10 -8.71
CA GLN A 111 25.23 -6.14 -8.59
C GLN A 111 26.36 -6.55 -9.52
N TYR A 112 26.73 -5.61 -10.41
CA TYR A 112 27.81 -5.85 -11.36
C TYR A 112 29.14 -6.07 -10.63
N GLY A 113 29.86 -7.15 -10.99
CA GLY A 113 31.17 -7.50 -10.43
C GLY A 113 31.17 -8.52 -9.30
N ASP A 114 30.09 -8.66 -8.54
CA ASP A 114 29.99 -9.59 -7.42
C ASP A 114 29.05 -10.78 -7.66
N GLU A 115 28.32 -10.78 -8.76
CA GLU A 115 27.28 -11.76 -9.07
C GLU A 115 26.29 -11.97 -7.90
N ARG A 116 26.12 -10.93 -7.08
CA ARG A 116 25.29 -10.97 -5.88
C ARG A 116 23.93 -10.35 -6.16
N ARG A 117 22.88 -11.01 -5.71
CA ARG A 117 21.54 -10.43 -5.70
C ARG A 117 21.44 -9.40 -4.59
N VAL A 118 20.97 -8.21 -4.92
CA VAL A 118 20.79 -7.09 -4.02
C VAL A 118 19.36 -6.58 -4.17
N ILE A 119 18.76 -6.15 -3.06
CA ILE A 119 17.42 -5.60 -3.05
C ILE A 119 17.53 -4.11 -2.69
N ARG A 120 16.95 -3.24 -3.51
CA ARG A 120 16.96 -1.80 -3.25
C ARG A 120 16.13 -1.48 -2.02
N ASP A 121 16.63 -0.54 -1.22
CA ASP A 121 16.00 -0.01 0.00
C ASP A 121 15.02 1.13 -0.27
N THR A 122 15.01 1.66 -1.49
CA THR A 122 14.14 2.76 -1.88
C THR A 122 12.77 2.25 -2.30
N MET A 123 11.76 2.60 -1.50
CA MET A 123 10.37 2.25 -1.80
C MET A 123 9.89 2.97 -3.06
N PRO A 124 9.18 2.29 -3.97
CA PRO A 124 8.54 2.94 -5.12
C PRO A 124 7.58 4.04 -4.69
N GLY A 125 7.55 5.18 -5.42
CA GLY A 125 6.74 6.33 -5.05
C GLY A 125 5.25 6.02 -4.90
N TYR A 126 4.69 5.12 -5.72
CA TYR A 126 3.29 4.70 -5.59
C TYR A 126 3.05 3.88 -4.30
N CYS A 127 4.04 3.15 -3.80
CA CYS A 127 3.94 2.45 -2.52
C CYS A 127 3.99 3.41 -1.33
N SER A 128 4.88 4.40 -1.38
CA SER A 128 4.96 5.42 -0.32
C SER A 128 3.70 6.29 -0.28
N THR A 129 3.19 6.72 -1.44
CA THR A 129 1.91 7.46 -1.53
C THR A 129 0.74 6.64 -0.99
N TYR A 130 0.68 5.35 -1.32
CA TYR A 130 -0.34 4.45 -0.79
C TYR A 130 -0.23 4.30 0.73
N ALA A 131 0.96 4.00 1.24
CA ALA A 131 1.19 3.77 2.66
C ALA A 131 0.94 5.00 3.54
N SER A 132 1.13 6.21 3.00
CA SER A 132 0.90 7.48 3.72
C SER A 132 -0.53 8.02 3.60
N ASN A 133 -1.37 7.41 2.77
CA ASN A 133 -2.73 7.89 2.56
C ASN A 133 -3.63 7.57 3.75
N SER A 134 -4.35 8.57 4.25
CA SER A 134 -5.22 8.44 5.43
C SER A 134 -6.41 7.50 5.23
N SER A 135 -6.78 7.21 3.98
CA SER A 135 -7.86 6.27 3.65
C SER A 135 -7.40 4.82 3.60
N VAL A 136 -6.10 4.56 3.75
CA VAL A 136 -5.54 3.21 3.83
C VAL A 136 -5.53 2.74 5.28
N ASP A 137 -5.93 1.49 5.50
CA ASP A 137 -5.90 0.90 6.84
C ASP A 137 -4.46 0.83 7.38
N GLN A 138 -4.17 1.69 8.33
CA GLN A 138 -2.86 1.76 8.98
C GLN A 138 -2.70 0.70 10.10
N THR A 139 -3.78 0.07 10.53
CA THR A 139 -3.79 -0.87 11.68
C THR A 139 -3.08 -2.17 11.35
N ASN A 140 -3.22 -2.63 10.10
CA ASN A 140 -2.56 -3.83 9.59
C ASN A 140 -1.42 -3.49 8.64
N SER A 141 -0.81 -2.35 8.84
CA SER A 141 0.28 -1.76 8.08
C SER A 141 0.59 -2.45 6.75
N VAL A 142 0.01 -1.93 5.70
CA VAL A 142 0.32 -2.35 4.31
C VAL A 142 1.72 -1.92 3.86
N ALA A 143 2.44 -1.17 4.71
CA ALA A 143 3.77 -0.68 4.43
C ALA A 143 4.81 -1.68 4.91
N ALA A 144 5.40 -2.41 4.00
CA ALA A 144 6.63 -3.14 4.27
C ALA A 144 7.74 -2.20 4.73
N ARG A 145 8.65 -2.68 5.58
CA ARG A 145 9.82 -1.95 6.08
C ARG A 145 11.10 -2.61 5.60
N TYR A 146 12.11 -1.81 5.33
CA TYR A 146 13.40 -2.32 4.92
C TYR A 146 14.31 -2.58 6.12
N VAL A 147 14.92 -3.75 6.15
CA VAL A 147 15.85 -4.19 7.19
C VAL A 147 17.28 -4.20 6.62
N GLY A 148 18.17 -3.50 7.28
CA GLY A 148 19.60 -3.51 6.96
C GLY A 148 19.97 -2.55 5.81
N THR A 149 21.03 -2.93 5.09
CA THR A 149 21.52 -2.18 3.92
C THR A 149 21.63 -3.11 2.70
N PRO A 150 21.45 -2.57 1.47
CA PRO A 150 21.51 -3.39 0.25
C PRO A 150 22.83 -4.16 0.12
N GLU A 151 23.95 -3.53 0.45
CA GLU A 151 25.31 -4.09 0.33
C GLU A 151 25.54 -5.26 1.27
N ARG A 152 24.80 -5.31 2.36
CA ARG A 152 24.90 -6.37 3.37
C ARG A 152 23.68 -7.30 3.39
N GLY A 153 22.99 -7.42 2.24
CA GLY A 153 21.85 -8.32 2.08
C GLY A 153 20.63 -7.91 2.87
N GLY A 154 20.34 -6.59 2.85
CA GLY A 154 19.09 -6.05 3.37
C GLY A 154 17.89 -6.46 2.52
N PHE A 155 16.70 -6.41 3.10
CA PHE A 155 15.46 -6.87 2.48
C PHE A 155 14.21 -6.24 3.11
N TRP A 156 13.10 -6.31 2.40
CA TRP A 156 11.80 -5.84 2.86
C TRP A 156 11.12 -6.91 3.70
N VAL A 157 10.46 -6.49 4.78
CA VAL A 157 9.63 -7.34 5.66
C VAL A 157 8.29 -6.67 5.91
N ASP A 158 7.28 -7.46 6.23
CA ASP A 158 6.01 -6.95 6.69
C ASP A 158 6.21 -6.22 8.02
N TYR A 159 5.39 -5.22 8.26
CA TYR A 159 5.56 -4.32 9.41
C TYR A 159 5.62 -5.04 10.75
N ASP A 160 4.74 -6.01 10.94
CA ASP A 160 4.64 -6.83 12.17
C ASP A 160 5.88 -7.73 12.43
N LYS A 161 6.67 -7.98 11.38
CA LYS A 161 7.87 -8.82 11.45
C LYS A 161 9.16 -8.01 11.55
N TYR A 162 9.08 -6.68 11.51
CA TYR A 162 10.26 -5.82 11.40
C TYR A 162 11.25 -5.99 12.55
N ASP A 163 10.79 -5.96 13.79
CA ASP A 163 11.68 -5.99 14.96
C ASP A 163 12.41 -7.35 15.07
N ALA A 164 11.71 -8.45 14.80
CA ALA A 164 12.31 -9.77 14.77
C ALA A 164 13.34 -9.90 13.64
N ALA A 165 13.00 -9.47 12.44
CA ALA A 165 13.90 -9.52 11.30
C ALA A 165 15.12 -8.60 11.48
N LEU A 166 14.95 -7.44 12.10
CA LEU A 166 16.06 -6.53 12.41
C LEU A 166 17.01 -7.16 13.43
N ALA A 167 16.49 -7.83 14.47
CA ALA A 167 17.32 -8.53 15.44
C ALA A 167 18.14 -9.67 14.80
N GLU A 168 17.51 -10.47 13.94
CA GLU A 168 18.20 -11.53 13.18
C GLU A 168 19.25 -10.96 12.24
N TYR A 169 18.91 -9.89 11.51
CA TYR A 169 19.86 -9.21 10.63
C TYR A 169 21.09 -8.72 11.41
N ASN A 170 20.89 -8.01 12.53
CA ASN A 170 21.96 -7.48 13.34
C ASN A 170 22.85 -8.59 13.94
N ALA A 171 22.27 -9.70 14.38
CA ALA A 171 23.02 -10.88 14.87
C ALA A 171 23.89 -11.50 13.76
N ARG A 172 23.35 -11.59 12.53
CA ARG A 172 24.12 -12.05 11.37
C ARG A 172 25.28 -11.12 11.06
N ILE A 173 25.01 -9.80 11.02
CA ILE A 173 26.03 -8.78 10.76
C ILE A 173 27.15 -8.82 11.82
N ALA A 174 26.80 -8.91 13.09
CA ALA A 174 27.79 -9.02 14.17
C ALA A 174 28.69 -10.25 14.03
N LYS A 175 28.09 -11.38 13.62
CA LYS A 175 28.85 -12.61 13.34
C LYS A 175 29.76 -12.48 12.12
N GLU A 176 29.28 -11.85 11.05
CA GLU A 176 30.10 -11.56 9.86
C GLU A 176 31.26 -10.65 10.19
N ASP A 177 31.03 -9.58 10.95
CA ASP A 177 32.07 -8.61 11.36
C ASP A 177 33.12 -9.27 12.29
N ALA A 178 32.71 -10.13 13.23
CA ALA A 178 33.60 -10.88 14.08
C ALA A 178 34.51 -11.88 13.30
N ASN A 179 34.03 -12.31 12.12
CA ASN A 179 34.80 -13.18 11.22
C ASN A 179 35.57 -12.41 10.12
N GLY A 180 35.76 -11.08 10.29
CA GLY A 180 36.53 -10.23 9.39
C GLY A 180 35.73 -9.56 8.29
N GLY A 181 34.37 -9.53 8.41
CA GLY A 181 33.47 -8.81 7.54
C GLY A 181 33.21 -9.49 6.18
N PRO A 182 32.38 -8.87 5.32
CA PRO A 182 31.90 -9.47 4.07
C PRO A 182 33.00 -9.75 3.02
N ASN A 183 34.17 -9.21 3.19
CA ASN A 183 35.28 -9.31 2.22
C ASN A 183 36.41 -10.24 2.64
N ASN A 184 36.27 -10.93 3.79
CA ASN A 184 37.41 -11.72 4.37
C ASN A 184 37.91 -12.87 3.48
N GLY A 185 37.19 -13.28 2.45
CA GLY A 185 37.65 -14.34 1.53
C GLY A 185 38.21 -13.87 0.20
N ARG A 186 37.95 -12.61 -0.21
CA ARG A 186 38.21 -12.15 -1.58
C ARG A 186 39.51 -11.32 -1.71
N TRP A 187 39.78 -10.45 -0.73
CA TRP A 187 41.01 -9.63 -0.72
C TRP A 187 42.27 -10.40 -0.47
N ASN A 188 42.24 -11.48 0.31
CA ASN A 188 43.40 -12.32 0.55
C ASN A 188 43.84 -13.19 -0.64
N ARG A 189 42.97 -13.39 -1.63
CA ARG A 189 43.30 -14.16 -2.84
C ARG A 189 44.07 -13.33 -3.89
N TYR A 190 43.88 -12.02 -3.91
CA TYR A 190 44.59 -11.13 -4.84
C TYR A 190 45.97 -10.69 -4.31
N ASN A 191 46.18 -10.67 -3.02
CA ASN A 191 47.45 -10.24 -2.43
C ASN A 191 48.44 -11.41 -2.26
N ASN A 192 48.03 -12.65 -2.50
CA ASN A 192 48.92 -13.81 -2.36
C ASN A 192 49.54 -14.29 -3.66
N ASP A 193 49.08 -13.80 -4.83
CA ASP A 193 49.60 -14.16 -6.13
C ASP A 193 50.59 -13.12 -6.70
N GLY A 194 50.99 -12.12 -5.93
CA GLY A 194 51.87 -11.02 -6.31
C GLY A 194 53.29 -11.09 -5.71
N GLY A 195 53.78 -12.23 -5.33
CA GLY A 195 55.10 -12.38 -4.71
C GLY A 195 55.86 -13.62 -5.16
N ASN A 196 56.42 -13.60 -6.39
CA ASN A 196 57.64 -14.28 -6.82
C ASN A 196 58.10 -13.72 -8.13
#